data_19978a730a4b4cc025ad215494173f3e
#
_entry.id   19978a730a4b4cc025ad215494173f3e
#
_cell.length_a   1.000
_cell.length_b   1.000
_cell.length_c   1.000
_cell.angle_alpha   90.00
_cell.angle_beta   90.00
_cell.angle_gamma   90.00
#
_symmetry.space_group_name_H-M   'P 1'
#
loop_
_entity.id
_entity.type
_entity.pdbx_description
1 polymer ?
#
loop_
_entity_poly.entity_id
_entity_poly.type
_entity_poly.pdbx_seq_one_letter_code
_entity_poly.pdbx_strand_id
1 'polypeptide(L)' 'MRDFHGVIEVLKLYLEKDKKEKILDKDVACALKMTQANFATIKRRNSTPYKHILEFCKDENLCCGEIFFS' A
#
# COMPACT_ATOMS: atom_id res chain seq x y z
N MET A 1 5.06 -13.09 -7.21
CA MET A 1 4.57 -12.28 -6.09
C MET A 1 5.33 -10.97 -6.04
N ARG A 2 4.65 -9.86 -5.78
CA ARG A 2 5.31 -8.55 -5.73
C ARG A 2 6.05 -8.37 -4.42
N ASP A 3 7.17 -7.66 -4.46
CA ASP A 3 7.82 -7.17 -3.25
C ASP A 3 7.04 -5.94 -2.72
N PHE A 4 7.49 -5.37 -1.61
CA PHE A 4 6.78 -4.23 -1.03
C PHE A 4 6.79 -3.02 -1.97
N HIS A 5 7.86 -2.80 -2.70
CA HIS A 5 7.93 -1.69 -3.66
C HIS A 5 6.87 -1.85 -4.76
N GLY A 6 6.69 -3.07 -5.26
CA GLY A 6 5.65 -3.36 -6.25
C GLY A 6 4.25 -3.18 -5.66
N VAL A 7 4.04 -3.59 -4.42
CA VAL A 7 2.76 -3.41 -3.73
C VAL A 7 2.46 -1.91 -3.56
N ILE A 8 3.46 -1.11 -3.19
CA ILE A 8 3.29 0.34 -3.07
C ILE A 8 2.84 0.95 -4.39
N GLU A 9 3.45 0.52 -5.50
CA GLU A 9 3.07 1.01 -6.83
C GLU A 9 1.60 0.73 -7.15
N VAL A 10 1.13 -0.48 -6.86
CA VAL A 10 -0.25 -0.85 -7.08
C VAL A 10 -1.18 -0.03 -6.19
N LEU A 11 -0.82 0.16 -4.93
CA LEU A 11 -1.62 0.97 -4.01
C LEU A 11 -1.70 2.42 -4.46
N LYS A 12 -0.60 2.98 -4.96
CA LYS A 12 -0.60 4.33 -5.50
C LYS A 12 -1.53 4.46 -6.69
N LEU A 13 -1.52 3.50 -7.60
CA LEU A 13 -2.41 3.50 -8.75
C LEU A 13 -3.86 3.43 -8.32
N TYR A 14 -4.16 2.60 -7.33
CA TYR A 14 -5.51 2.46 -6.80
C TYR A 14 -5.99 3.77 -6.17
N LEU A 15 -5.17 4.38 -5.33
CA LEU A 15 -5.52 5.63 -4.66
C LEU A 15 -5.65 6.79 -5.64
N GLU A 16 -4.86 6.78 -6.70
CA GLU A 16 -4.87 7.82 -7.71
C GLU A 16 -6.19 7.87 -8.49
N LYS A 17 -6.91 6.75 -8.56
CA LYS A 17 -8.21 6.72 -9.23
C LYS A 17 -9.22 7.65 -8.55
N ASP A 18 -9.13 7.80 -7.23
CA ASP A 18 -10.04 8.63 -6.46
C ASP A 18 -9.53 10.05 -6.29
N LYS A 19 -8.24 10.27 -6.48
CA LYS A 19 -7.62 11.58 -6.35
C LYS A 19 -7.03 11.99 -7.69
N LYS A 20 -7.21 13.26 -8.04
CA LYS A 20 -6.63 13.81 -9.28
C LYS A 20 -5.20 14.26 -9.09
N GLU A 21 -4.66 14.15 -7.88
CA GLU A 21 -3.31 14.55 -7.54
C GLU A 21 -2.39 13.35 -7.41
N LYS A 22 -1.10 13.60 -7.56
CA LYS A 22 -0.08 12.56 -7.40
C LYS A 22 -0.10 11.99 -5.98
N ILE A 23 -0.09 10.68 -5.87
CA ILE A 23 -0.09 10.00 -4.58
C ILE A 23 1.35 9.90 -4.06
N LEU A 24 1.56 10.34 -2.83
CA LEU A 24 2.86 10.29 -2.18
C LEU A 24 2.91 9.12 -1.20
N ASP A 25 4.13 8.78 -0.75
CA ASP A 25 4.32 7.71 0.22
C ASP A 25 3.53 7.94 1.51
N LYS A 26 3.41 9.20 1.94
CA LYS A 26 2.63 9.54 3.13
C LYS A 26 1.16 9.18 2.98
N ASP A 27 0.64 9.28 1.75
CA ASP A 27 -0.75 8.93 1.48
C ASP A 27 -0.94 7.42 1.58
N VAL A 28 0.03 6.64 1.09
CA VAL A 28 0.02 5.18 1.21
C VAL A 28 0.09 4.77 2.68
N ALA A 29 0.98 5.41 3.46
CA ALA A 29 1.10 5.12 4.89
C ALA A 29 -0.22 5.39 5.60
N CYS A 30 -0.86 6.50 5.29
CA CYS A 30 -2.16 6.85 5.87
C CYS A 30 -3.22 5.80 5.50
N ALA A 31 -3.25 5.37 4.24
CA ALA A 31 -4.19 4.36 3.78
C ALA A 31 -3.99 3.03 4.50
N LEU A 32 -2.74 2.68 4.80
CA LEU A 32 -2.41 1.46 5.54
C LEU A 32 -2.51 1.64 7.06
N LYS A 33 -2.93 2.82 7.52
CA LYS A 33 -3.12 3.13 8.94
C LYS A 33 -1.84 2.99 9.76
N MET A 34 -0.72 3.43 9.20
CA MET A 34 0.56 3.40 9.90
C MET A 34 1.22 4.79 9.86
N THR A 35 2.17 5.03 10.76
CA THR A 35 2.90 6.29 10.79
C THR A 35 3.88 6.36 9.62
N GLN A 36 4.26 7.58 9.23
CA GLN A 36 5.26 7.77 8.19
C GLN A 36 6.60 7.17 8.57
N ALA A 37 6.99 7.28 9.85
CA ALA A 37 8.24 6.73 10.34
C ALA A 37 8.25 5.20 10.22
N ASN A 38 7.15 4.56 10.60
CA ASN A 38 7.01 3.12 10.50
C ASN A 38 7.02 2.67 9.04
N PHE A 39 6.29 3.40 8.18
CA PHE A 39 6.25 3.12 6.76
C PHE A 39 7.64 3.20 6.13
N ALA A 40 8.39 4.26 6.45
CA ALA A 40 9.75 4.44 5.94
C ALA A 40 10.67 3.31 6.37
N THR A 41 10.56 2.86 7.62
CA THR A 41 11.36 1.75 8.13
C THR A 41 11.06 0.46 7.38
N ILE A 42 9.78 0.15 7.19
CA ILE A 42 9.34 -1.05 6.49
C ILE A 42 9.80 -1.00 5.03
N LYS A 43 9.65 0.14 4.38
CA LYS A 43 10.07 0.33 2.99
C LYS A 43 11.58 0.13 2.83
N ARG A 44 12.37 0.68 3.75
CA ARG A 44 13.82 0.55 3.73
C ARG A 44 14.26 -0.90 3.87
N ARG A 45 13.56 -1.67 4.72
CA ARG A 45 13.85 -3.09 4.93
C ARG A 45 13.30 -3.97 3.83
N ASN A 46 12.47 -3.40 2.94
CA ASN A 46 11.76 -4.14 1.90
C ASN A 46 10.94 -5.29 2.48
N SER A 47 10.35 -5.04 3.65
CA SER A 47 9.55 -6.02 4.37
C SER A 47 8.08 -5.71 4.14
N THR A 48 7.32 -6.69 3.65
CA THR A 48 5.91 -6.46 3.30
C THR A 48 5.03 -6.55 4.55
N PRO A 49 4.29 -5.49 4.91
CA PRO A 49 3.39 -5.50 6.06
C PRO A 49 2.05 -6.15 5.69
N TYR A 50 2.04 -7.47 5.57
CA TYR A 50 0.87 -8.21 5.09
C TYR A 50 -0.39 -7.90 5.88
N LYS A 51 -0.28 -7.82 7.21
CA LYS A 51 -1.44 -7.54 8.05
C LYS A 51 -2.12 -6.22 7.68
N HIS A 52 -1.32 -5.16 7.54
CA HIS A 52 -1.85 -3.85 7.17
C HIS A 52 -2.49 -3.87 5.79
N ILE A 53 -1.86 -4.58 4.85
CA ILE A 53 -2.37 -4.67 3.49
C ILE A 53 -3.66 -5.47 3.45
N LEU A 54 -3.74 -6.58 4.20
CA LEU A 54 -4.96 -7.38 4.29
C LEU A 54 -6.12 -6.59 4.88
N GLU A 55 -5.84 -5.80 5.92
CA GLU A 55 -6.84 -4.94 6.53
C GLU A 55 -7.31 -3.86 5.54
N PHE A 56 -6.39 -3.30 4.80
CA PHE A 56 -6.72 -2.31 3.76
C PHE A 56 -7.62 -2.94 2.70
N CYS A 57 -7.28 -4.13 2.22
CA CYS A 57 -8.08 -4.83 1.21
C CYS A 57 -9.49 -5.11 1.74
N LYS A 58 -9.59 -5.50 2.99
CA LYS A 58 -10.87 -5.80 3.61
C LYS A 58 -11.73 -4.53 3.72
N ASP A 59 -11.13 -3.43 4.17
CA ASP A 59 -11.84 -2.17 4.35
C ASP A 59 -12.32 -1.60 3.02
N GLU A 60 -11.52 -1.77 1.96
CA GLU A 60 -11.84 -1.26 0.63
C GLU A 60 -12.54 -2.29 -0.24
N ASN A 61 -12.82 -3.46 0.30
CA ASN A 61 -13.47 -4.56 -0.43
C ASN A 61 -12.70 -4.95 -1.69
N LEU A 62 -11.37 -5.04 -1.57
CA LEU A 62 -10.48 -5.38 -2.67
C LEU A 62 -10.04 -6.84 -2.60
N CYS A 63 -9.70 -7.40 -3.76
CA CYS A 63 -9.10 -8.73 -3.82
C CYS A 63 -7.60 -8.59 -3.59
N CYS A 64 -7.08 -9.20 -2.52
CA CYS A 64 -5.66 -9.14 -2.21
C CYS A 64 -4.80 -9.73 -3.33
N GLY A 65 -5.33 -10.70 -4.07
CA GLY A 65 -4.61 -11.28 -5.20
C GLY A 65 -4.27 -10.27 -6.27
N GLU A 66 -5.12 -9.26 -6.47
CA GLU A 66 -4.85 -8.21 -7.45
C GLU A 66 -3.66 -7.35 -7.04
N ILE A 67 -3.44 -7.20 -5.73
CA ILE A 67 -2.33 -6.41 -5.21
C ILE A 67 -1.03 -7.21 -5.25
N PHE A 68 -1.07 -8.49 -4.86
CA PHE A 68 0.15 -9.28 -4.71
C PHE A 68 0.57 -10.01 -6.00
N PHE A 69 -0.38 -10.37 -6.85
CA PHE A 69 -0.11 -11.29 -7.96
C PHE A 69 -0.44 -10.72 -9.35
N SER A 70 -1.01 -9.55 -9.42
CA SER A 70 -1.33 -8.98 -10.74
C SER A 70 -0.12 -8.38 -11.45
#